data_ba34d24d78dca055dae607597d1f7212
#
_entry.id   ba34d24d78dca055dae607597d1f7212
#
_cell.length_a   1.000
_cell.length_b   1.000
_cell.length_c   1.000
_cell.angle_alpha   90.00
_cell.angle_beta   90.00
_cell.angle_gamma   90.00
#
_symmetry.space_group_name_H-M   'P 1'
#
loop_
_entity.id
_entity.type
_entity.pdbx_description
1 polymer ?
#
loop_
_entity_poly.entity_id
_entity_poly.type
_entity_poly.pdbx_seq_one_letter_code
_entity_poly.pdbx_strand_id
1 'polypeptide(L)'
;MPQKPLVDLTKMSPPEFAQYVMQADIGERMVYMRKRQGESTPLKREALYLYEGGYVLLTQRRYEKPNDKEFEYIATRTKKAGKKAAA
;
A
#
# COMPACT_ATOMS: atom_id res chain seq x y z
N MET A 1 -4.98 3.63 21.43
CA MET A 1 -5.83 3.38 20.26
C MET A 1 -5.35 2.16 19.51
N PRO A 2 -6.23 1.21 19.31
CA PRO A 2 -5.82 0.08 18.47
C PRO A 2 -5.58 0.55 17.05
N GLN A 3 -4.56 -0.01 16.45
CA GLN A 3 -4.30 0.25 15.03
C GLN A 3 -5.32 -0.50 14.19
N LYS A 4 -5.66 0.07 13.06
CA LYS A 4 -6.50 -0.64 12.11
C LYS A 4 -5.75 -1.85 11.58
N PRO A 5 -6.44 -2.97 11.35
CA PRO A 5 -5.76 -4.15 10.82
C PRO A 5 -5.22 -3.89 9.43
N LEU A 6 -4.18 -4.64 9.09
CA LEU A 6 -3.66 -4.60 7.72
C LEU A 6 -4.65 -5.25 6.77
N VAL A 7 -4.89 -4.60 5.66
CA VAL A 7 -5.74 -5.13 4.61
C VAL A 7 -4.84 -5.71 3.54
N ASP A 8 -5.12 -6.94 3.11
CA ASP A 8 -4.29 -7.62 2.12
C ASP A 8 -4.84 -7.34 0.73
N LEU A 9 -4.11 -6.55 -0.04
CA LEU A 9 -4.50 -6.21 -1.40
C LEU A 9 -3.55 -6.83 -2.43
N THR A 10 -2.79 -7.84 -2.05
CA THR A 10 -1.76 -8.39 -2.92
C THR A 10 -2.30 -9.04 -4.18
N LYS A 11 -3.57 -9.40 -4.18
CA LYS A 11 -4.20 -10.07 -5.34
C LYS A 11 -5.02 -9.13 -6.20
N MET A 12 -5.05 -7.86 -5.88
CA MET A 12 -5.79 -6.89 -6.68
C MET A 12 -5.03 -6.53 -7.93
N SER A 13 -5.75 -6.15 -8.97
CA SER A 13 -5.14 -5.52 -10.13
C SER A 13 -4.74 -4.08 -9.78
N PRO A 14 -3.80 -3.48 -10.53
CA PRO A 14 -3.41 -2.10 -10.23
C PRO A 14 -4.57 -1.10 -10.21
N PRO A 15 -5.52 -1.13 -11.17
CA PRO A 15 -6.65 -0.22 -11.09
C PRO A 15 -7.52 -0.44 -9.86
N GLU A 16 -7.73 -1.69 -9.47
CA GLU A 16 -8.51 -1.99 -8.27
C GLU A 16 -7.81 -1.50 -7.03
N PHE A 17 -6.50 -1.68 -6.98
CA PHE A 17 -5.70 -1.21 -5.85
C PHE A 17 -5.79 0.30 -5.72
N ALA A 18 -5.61 1.03 -6.82
CA ALA A 18 -5.68 2.49 -6.80
C ALA A 18 -7.06 2.95 -6.33
N GLN A 19 -8.10 2.31 -6.83
CA GLN A 19 -9.46 2.67 -6.46
C GLN A 19 -9.71 2.44 -4.98
N TYR A 20 -9.23 1.31 -4.46
CA TYR A 20 -9.36 1.01 -3.04
C TYR A 20 -8.65 2.09 -2.20
N VAL A 21 -7.43 2.44 -2.59
CA VAL A 21 -6.67 3.45 -1.86
C VAL A 21 -7.39 4.78 -1.82
N MET A 22 -7.96 5.20 -2.94
CA MET A 22 -8.63 6.49 -3.00
C MET A 22 -9.89 6.54 -2.11
N GLN A 23 -10.45 5.39 -1.80
CA GLN A 23 -11.63 5.30 -0.94
C GLN A 23 -11.28 4.93 0.50
N ALA A 24 -10.04 4.62 0.78
CA ALA A 24 -9.62 4.17 2.11
C ALA A 24 -9.65 5.32 3.11
N ASP A 25 -9.86 4.96 4.37
CA ASP A 25 -9.81 5.93 5.46
C ASP A 25 -8.38 6.38 5.72
N ILE A 26 -8.24 7.59 6.24
CA ILE A 26 -6.94 8.09 6.67
C ILE A 26 -6.36 7.13 7.69
N GLY A 27 -5.10 6.75 7.49
CA GLY A 27 -4.40 5.84 8.40
C GLY A 27 -4.61 4.37 8.09
N GLU A 28 -5.47 4.05 7.14
CA GLU A 28 -5.66 2.65 6.76
C GLU A 28 -4.37 2.12 6.13
N ARG A 29 -3.98 0.91 6.54
CA ARG A 29 -2.75 0.29 6.09
C ARG A 29 -3.06 -0.89 5.19
N MET A 30 -2.43 -0.92 4.02
CA MET A 30 -2.74 -1.90 2.99
C MET A 30 -1.45 -2.57 2.54
N VAL A 31 -1.43 -3.90 2.58
CA VAL A 31 -0.29 -4.67 2.06
C VAL A 31 -0.50 -4.86 0.57
N TYR A 32 0.43 -4.38 -0.23
CA TYR A 32 0.29 -4.50 -1.68
C TYR A 32 1.30 -5.47 -2.30
N MET A 33 2.29 -5.90 -1.53
CA MET A 33 3.28 -6.84 -2.06
C MET A 33 3.96 -7.58 -0.91
N ARG A 34 4.22 -8.87 -1.14
CA ARG A 34 5.05 -9.67 -0.24
C ARG A 34 6.07 -10.37 -1.10
N LYS A 35 7.25 -9.79 -1.19
CA LYS A 35 8.30 -10.28 -2.07
C LYS A 35 9.65 -10.07 -1.43
N ARG A 36 10.66 -10.76 -1.97
CA ARG A 36 12.03 -10.52 -1.56
C ARG A 36 12.44 -9.12 -1.98
N GLN A 37 13.41 -8.59 -1.25
CA GLN A 37 13.93 -7.28 -1.56
C GLN A 37 14.42 -7.24 -3.00
N GLY A 38 14.09 -6.18 -3.69
CA GLY A 38 14.50 -5.99 -5.08
C GLY A 38 13.52 -6.51 -6.11
N GLU A 39 12.54 -7.32 -5.71
CA GLU A 39 11.52 -7.76 -6.65
C GLU A 39 10.45 -6.68 -6.82
N SER A 40 9.76 -6.74 -7.93
CA SER A 40 8.77 -5.72 -8.28
C SER A 40 7.52 -6.37 -8.85
N THR A 41 6.39 -5.72 -8.64
CA THR A 41 5.11 -6.14 -9.21
C THR A 41 4.41 -4.91 -9.77
N PRO A 42 3.38 -5.10 -10.60
CA PRO A 42 2.60 -3.94 -11.06
C PRO A 42 2.00 -3.14 -9.92
N LEU A 43 1.63 -3.78 -8.81
CA LEU A 43 1.10 -3.08 -7.66
C LEU A 43 2.15 -2.17 -7.02
N LYS A 44 3.41 -2.59 -7.03
CA LYS A 44 4.47 -1.74 -6.50
C LYS A 44 4.57 -0.45 -7.30
N ARG A 45 4.47 -0.54 -8.61
CA ARG A 45 4.52 0.64 -9.46
C ARG A 45 3.35 1.56 -9.19
N GLU A 46 2.16 0.99 -9.03
CA GLU A 46 0.98 1.77 -8.73
C GLU A 46 1.09 2.44 -7.36
N ALA A 47 1.61 1.71 -6.37
CA ALA A 47 1.81 2.25 -5.04
C ALA A 47 2.79 3.42 -5.06
N LEU A 48 3.86 3.29 -5.82
CA LEU A 48 4.82 4.38 -5.96
C LEU A 48 4.18 5.61 -6.58
N TYR A 49 3.35 5.39 -7.59
CA TYR A 49 2.65 6.48 -8.25
C TYR A 49 1.75 7.22 -7.26
N LEU A 50 1.02 6.48 -6.43
CA LEU A 50 0.17 7.08 -5.41
C LEU A 50 0.99 7.79 -4.33
N TYR A 51 2.16 7.25 -4.00
CA TYR A 51 3.07 7.90 -3.08
C TYR A 51 3.56 9.23 -3.63
N GLU A 52 3.93 9.27 -4.89
CA GLU A 52 4.38 10.50 -5.51
C GLU A 52 3.29 11.56 -5.54
N GLY A 53 2.04 11.11 -5.64
CA GLY A 53 0.91 12.01 -5.55
C GLY A 53 0.57 12.45 -4.14
N GLY A 54 1.20 11.86 -3.14
CA GLY A 54 0.97 12.21 -1.74
C GLY A 54 -0.18 11.46 -1.08
N TYR A 55 -0.78 10.50 -1.75
CA TYR A 55 -1.96 9.81 -1.22
C TYR A 55 -1.64 8.72 -0.22
N VAL A 56 -0.43 8.17 -0.26
CA VAL A 56 0.00 7.14 0.67
C VAL A 56 1.42 7.39 1.10
N LEU A 57 1.78 6.82 2.26
CA LEU A 57 3.17 6.65 2.67
C LEU A 57 3.52 5.19 2.45
N LEU A 58 4.74 4.94 1.98
CA LEU A 58 5.18 3.59 1.72
C LEU A 58 6.19 3.17 2.77
N THR A 59 5.95 2.00 3.36
CA THR A 59 6.86 1.40 4.32
C THR A 59 7.01 -0.06 3.98
N GLN A 60 8.03 -0.69 4.56
CA GLN A 60 8.21 -2.11 4.41
C GLN A 60 8.65 -2.67 5.75
N ARG A 61 8.33 -3.95 5.98
CA ARG A 61 8.79 -4.62 7.17
C ARG A 61 9.09 -6.08 6.82
N ARG A 62 9.95 -6.69 7.62
CA ARG A 62 10.25 -8.10 7.40
C ARG A 62 9.02 -8.94 7.68
N TYR A 63 8.72 -9.83 6.77
CA TYR A 63 7.63 -10.77 6.95
C TYR A 63 8.14 -11.94 7.78
N GLU A 64 7.50 -12.17 8.93
CA GLU A 64 8.01 -13.12 9.90
C GLU A 64 7.56 -14.53 9.58
N LYS A 65 8.14 -15.11 8.56
CA LYS A 65 8.00 -16.54 8.32
C LYS A 65 9.37 -17.18 8.48
N PRO A 66 9.45 -18.30 9.20
CA PRO A 66 10.75 -19.02 9.29
C PRO A 66 11.26 -19.34 7.90
N ASN A 67 12.55 -19.12 7.69
CA ASN A 67 13.22 -19.42 6.43
C ASN A 67 12.78 -18.57 5.25
N ASP A 68 12.07 -17.49 5.50
CA ASP A 68 11.57 -16.64 4.46
C ASP A 68 12.25 -15.27 4.55
N LYS A 69 12.75 -14.79 3.42
CA LYS A 69 13.42 -13.50 3.37
C LYS A 69 12.54 -12.45 2.69
N GLU A 70 11.25 -12.66 2.75
CA GLU A 70 10.31 -11.73 2.15
C GLU A 70 10.04 -10.55 3.04
N PHE A 71 9.64 -9.47 2.41
CA PHE A 71 9.18 -8.27 3.10
C PHE A 71 7.73 -8.02 2.75
N GLU A 72 7.00 -7.48 3.71
CA GLU A 72 5.67 -6.93 3.43
C GLU A 72 5.84 -5.46 3.08
N TYR A 73 5.25 -5.07 1.98
CA TYR A 73 5.27 -3.68 1.52
C TYR A 73 3.91 -3.08 1.79
N ILE A 74 3.89 -1.99 2.54
CA ILE A 74 2.67 -1.44 3.12
C ILE A 74 2.48 -0.02 2.65
N ALA A 75 1.26 0.29 2.19
CA ALA A 75 0.85 1.64 1.87
C ALA A 75 -0.11 2.11 2.96
N THR A 76 0.15 3.30 3.50
CA THR A 76 -0.69 3.89 4.53
C THR A 76 -1.37 5.14 3.97
N ARG A 77 -2.69 5.18 4.04
CA ARG A 77 -3.45 6.30 3.50
C ARG A 77 -3.16 7.56 4.27
N THR A 78 -2.82 8.62 3.55
CA THR A 78 -2.52 9.91 4.16
C THR A 78 -3.77 10.77 4.26
N LYS A 79 -3.60 11.96 4.80
CA LYS A 79 -4.69 12.93 4.89
C LYS A 79 -5.05 13.56 3.56
N LYS A 80 -4.26 13.33 2.52
CA LYS A 80 -4.52 13.99 1.25
C LYS A 80 -5.85 13.55 0.69
N ALA A 81 -6.67 14.50 0.32
CA ALA A 81 -7.95 14.21 -0.30
C ALA A 81 -7.73 13.68 -1.71
N GLY A 82 -8.71 12.98 -2.22
CA GLY A 82 -8.65 12.48 -3.58
C GLY A 82 -8.77 13.62 -4.59
N LYS A 83 -8.98 13.24 -5.84
CA LYS A 83 -8.98 14.21 -6.94
C LYS A 83 -9.88 15.41 -6.73
N LYS A 84 -10.97 15.23 -6.02
CA LYS A 84 -11.90 16.33 -5.82
C LYS A 84 -11.26 17.52 -5.15
N ALA A 85 -10.34 17.27 -4.24
CA ALA A 85 -9.73 18.36 -3.52
C ALA A 85 -8.83 19.20 -4.40
N ALA A 86 -8.41 18.65 -5.51
CA ALA A 86 -7.56 19.37 -6.43
C ALA A 86 -8.32 20.36 -7.30
N ALA A 87 -9.62 20.25 -7.30
CA ALA A 87 -10.43 21.12 -8.14
C ALA A 87 -10.51 22.54 -7.58
#